data_646e9e6e5d59e5a51dcfe9c474c0fab3
#
_entry.id   646e9e6e5d59e5a51dcfe9c474c0fab3
#
_cell.length_a   1.000
_cell.length_b   1.000
_cell.length_c   1.000
_cell.angle_alpha   90.00
_cell.angle_beta   90.00
_cell.angle_gamma   90.00
#
_symmetry.space_group_name_H-M   'P 1'
#
loop_
_entity.id
_entity.type
_entity.pdbx_description
1 polymer ?
#
loop_
_entity_poly.entity_id
_entity_poly.type
_entity_poly.pdbx_seq_one_letter_code
_entity_poly.pdbx_strand_id
1 'polypeptide(L)'
;ILEQHETDGIGSRALDILPDEMIRMNTWDVDVVTGATMTSNALREAVRVAMNASDTMDDNTGNPANRAGQAVREGIGMAATGRIGPGKDDEDGQVYSFNVVFAHGTFDEDGRIVSMAVDQLEVATPNYSGASMPQFSGFPGQGGYSLWDDSAGKVVGYTEDSEDNYMQEIAAWTSKRARGEDYQLTSGSWREQMDAYQNMMVGMTVDEVETVSYTHLRAHETLSD
;
A
#
# COMPACT_ATOMS: atom_id res chain seq x y z
N ILE A 1 9.07 -10.09 12.54
CA ILE A 1 7.59 -10.13 12.70
C ILE A 1 7.33 -9.81 14.16
N LEU A 2 6.59 -8.73 14.43
CA LEU A 2 6.32 -8.26 15.79
C LEU A 2 5.10 -8.95 16.41
N GLU A 3 4.08 -9.21 15.60
CA GLU A 3 2.85 -9.89 15.99
C GLU A 3 2.25 -10.59 14.77
N GLN A 4 1.59 -11.73 14.99
CA GLN A 4 0.92 -12.47 13.93
C GLN A 4 -0.28 -13.24 14.49
N HIS A 5 -1.31 -13.44 13.66
CA HIS A 5 -2.52 -14.21 13.96
C HIS A 5 -2.81 -15.27 12.88
N GLU A 6 -1.76 -15.82 12.30
CA GLU A 6 -1.85 -16.85 11.27
C GLU A 6 -2.41 -18.18 11.81
N THR A 7 -2.98 -18.96 10.92
CA THR A 7 -3.45 -20.32 11.27
C THR A 7 -2.29 -21.19 11.73
N ASP A 8 -2.41 -21.72 12.92
CA ASP A 8 -1.38 -22.53 13.56
C ASP A 8 -1.03 -23.77 12.73
N GLY A 9 0.23 -24.03 12.53
CA GLY A 9 0.72 -25.16 11.70
C GLY A 9 0.58 -24.99 10.19
N ILE A 10 -0.02 -23.90 9.70
CA ILE A 10 -0.17 -23.57 8.28
C ILE A 10 0.58 -22.26 7.99
N GLY A 11 -0.06 -21.11 8.13
CA GLY A 11 0.54 -19.82 7.87
C GLY A 11 1.71 -19.51 8.80
N SER A 12 1.62 -19.88 10.07
CA SER A 12 2.70 -19.73 11.06
C SER A 12 4.01 -20.36 10.59
N ARG A 13 3.98 -21.52 9.89
CA ARG A 13 5.18 -22.16 9.36
C ARG A 13 5.94 -21.29 8.34
N ALA A 14 5.21 -20.53 7.51
CA ALA A 14 5.87 -19.61 6.58
C ALA A 14 6.60 -18.49 7.32
N LEU A 15 5.99 -17.99 8.41
CA LEU A 15 6.57 -16.93 9.23
C LEU A 15 7.78 -17.40 10.05
N ASP A 16 7.85 -18.70 10.38
CA ASP A 16 8.98 -19.29 11.10
C ASP A 16 10.18 -19.59 10.17
N ILE A 17 9.93 -19.93 8.91
CA ILE A 17 10.94 -20.43 7.99
C ILE A 17 11.49 -19.34 7.07
N LEU A 18 10.58 -18.58 6.42
CA LEU A 18 10.98 -17.69 5.34
C LEU A 18 11.88 -16.52 5.76
N PRO A 19 11.69 -15.87 6.92
CA PRO A 19 12.57 -14.77 7.33
C PRO A 19 14.04 -15.21 7.43
N ASP A 20 14.30 -16.37 8.02
CA ASP A 20 15.66 -16.91 8.16
C ASP A 20 16.27 -17.28 6.80
N GLU A 21 15.45 -17.83 5.89
CA GLU A 21 15.88 -18.12 4.52
C GLU A 21 16.20 -16.86 3.72
N MET A 22 15.36 -15.84 3.80
CA MET A 22 15.56 -14.56 3.14
C MET A 22 16.82 -13.86 3.63
N ILE A 23 17.06 -13.86 4.94
CA ILE A 23 18.29 -13.32 5.55
C ILE A 23 19.51 -14.11 5.07
N ARG A 24 19.46 -15.43 5.13
CA ARG A 24 20.58 -16.32 4.73
C ARG A 24 20.96 -16.16 3.27
N MET A 25 19.96 -16.00 2.38
CA MET A 25 20.15 -15.86 0.93
C MET A 25 20.30 -14.41 0.48
N ASN A 26 20.08 -13.45 1.38
CA ASN A 26 20.04 -12.01 1.09
C ASN A 26 19.11 -11.67 -0.11
N THR A 27 17.92 -12.27 -0.12
CA THR A 27 16.93 -12.08 -1.18
C THR A 27 15.52 -12.34 -0.66
N TRP A 28 14.54 -11.62 -1.21
CA TRP A 28 13.12 -11.91 -1.00
C TRP A 28 12.63 -13.11 -1.81
N ASP A 29 13.35 -13.47 -2.89
CA ASP A 29 12.95 -14.53 -3.82
C ASP A 29 13.41 -15.90 -3.30
N VAL A 30 12.65 -16.42 -2.35
CA VAL A 30 12.81 -17.74 -1.73
C VAL A 30 11.61 -18.62 -2.07
N ASP A 31 11.73 -19.92 -1.94
CA ASP A 31 10.65 -20.85 -2.23
C ASP A 31 9.47 -20.70 -1.25
N VAL A 32 8.25 -20.89 -1.74
CA VAL A 32 7.06 -20.88 -0.90
C VAL A 32 6.98 -22.11 -0.01
N VAL A 33 6.49 -21.94 1.21
CA VAL A 33 6.26 -23.06 2.12
C VAL A 33 5.01 -23.81 1.69
N THR A 34 5.14 -25.10 1.40
CA THR A 34 4.02 -25.96 0.97
C THR A 34 2.89 -25.91 1.99
N GLY A 35 1.68 -25.60 1.51
CA GLY A 35 0.48 -25.45 2.32
C GLY A 35 0.28 -24.05 2.92
N ALA A 36 1.27 -23.15 2.81
CA ALA A 36 1.21 -21.78 3.28
C ALA A 36 1.52 -20.77 2.15
N THR A 37 1.05 -21.05 0.94
CA THR A 37 1.39 -20.28 -0.27
C THR A 37 0.98 -18.82 -0.17
N MET A 38 -0.20 -18.50 0.37
CA MET A 38 -0.68 -17.14 0.50
C MET A 38 0.19 -16.33 1.46
N THR A 39 0.45 -16.85 2.65
CA THR A 39 1.32 -16.22 3.66
C THR A 39 2.75 -16.08 3.13
N SER A 40 3.26 -17.09 2.43
CA SER A 40 4.59 -17.06 1.80
C SER A 40 4.67 -15.94 0.76
N ASN A 41 3.71 -15.83 -0.13
CA ASN A 41 3.69 -14.79 -1.16
C ASN A 41 3.53 -13.38 -0.56
N ALA A 42 2.68 -13.23 0.46
CA ALA A 42 2.50 -11.95 1.15
C ALA A 42 3.82 -11.51 1.82
N LEU A 43 4.53 -12.43 2.48
CA LEU A 43 5.82 -12.13 3.10
C LEU A 43 6.91 -11.81 2.08
N ARG A 44 7.00 -12.59 1.00
CA ARG A 44 7.95 -12.33 -0.12
C ARG A 44 7.71 -10.94 -0.71
N GLU A 45 6.46 -10.58 -0.97
CA GLU A 45 6.11 -9.28 -1.52
C GLU A 45 6.41 -8.14 -0.55
N ALA A 46 6.11 -8.29 0.74
CA ALA A 46 6.45 -7.29 1.75
C ALA A 46 7.96 -7.05 1.84
N VAL A 47 8.77 -8.12 1.81
CA VAL A 47 10.25 -8.00 1.84
C VAL A 47 10.78 -7.43 0.52
N ARG A 48 10.22 -7.81 -0.64
CA ARG A 48 10.58 -7.25 -1.94
C ARG A 48 10.37 -5.73 -1.97
N VAL A 49 9.21 -5.27 -1.50
CA VAL A 49 8.90 -3.83 -1.43
C VAL A 49 9.86 -3.11 -0.49
N ALA A 50 10.15 -3.70 0.67
CA ALA A 50 11.09 -3.12 1.63
C ALA A 50 12.52 -3.03 1.08
N MET A 51 13.01 -4.07 0.40
CA MET A 51 14.33 -4.05 -0.25
C MET A 51 14.41 -3.01 -1.37
N ASN A 52 13.41 -2.95 -2.23
CA ASN A 52 13.37 -1.94 -3.30
C ASN A 52 13.29 -0.50 -2.74
N ALA A 53 12.59 -0.31 -1.62
CA ALA A 53 12.56 0.99 -0.95
C ALA A 53 13.94 1.37 -0.39
N SER A 54 14.74 0.41 0.08
CA SER A 54 16.11 0.68 0.56
C SER A 54 17.08 1.02 -0.57
N ASP A 55 16.94 0.38 -1.73
CA ASP A 55 17.79 0.66 -2.91
C ASP A 55 17.56 2.08 -3.46
N THR A 56 16.35 2.63 -3.31
CA THR A 56 16.04 4.02 -3.71
C THR A 56 16.52 5.06 -2.69
N MET A 57 16.89 4.66 -1.48
CA MET A 57 17.38 5.56 -0.42
C MET A 57 18.87 5.91 -0.54
N ASP A 58 19.63 5.19 -1.35
CA ASP A 58 21.10 5.38 -1.43
C ASP A 58 21.55 6.56 -2.30
N ASP A 59 20.65 7.27 -2.99
CA ASP A 59 20.97 8.40 -3.88
C ASP A 59 20.69 9.79 -3.28
N ASN A 60 20.67 9.92 -1.95
CA ASN A 60 20.34 11.18 -1.27
C ASN A 60 21.55 12.01 -0.87
N THR A 61 22.53 12.21 -1.77
CA THR A 61 23.77 12.95 -1.49
C THR A 61 23.65 14.48 -1.63
N GLY A 62 22.45 15.05 -1.74
CA GLY A 62 22.28 16.48 -2.04
C GLY A 62 21.27 17.28 -1.23
N ASN A 63 20.60 16.72 -0.24
CA ASN A 63 19.53 17.41 0.49
C ASN A 63 20.05 18.14 1.75
N PRO A 64 19.70 19.44 1.96
CA PRO A 64 20.01 20.17 3.20
C PRO A 64 19.38 19.56 4.47
N ALA A 65 18.56 18.52 4.36
CA ALA A 65 17.99 17.74 5.45
C ALA A 65 19.01 16.86 6.22
N ASN A 66 20.31 16.98 6.03
CA ASN A 66 21.36 16.34 6.85
C ASN A 66 21.36 16.82 8.33
N ARG A 67 20.18 17.03 8.90
CA ARG A 67 19.99 17.23 10.34
C ARG A 67 19.84 15.92 11.09
N ALA A 68 19.48 14.84 10.38
CA ALA A 68 19.34 13.54 10.98
C ALA A 68 20.71 12.94 11.29
N GLY A 69 20.84 12.44 12.51
CA GLY A 69 21.97 11.65 12.95
C GLY A 69 21.92 10.20 12.47
N GLN A 70 22.67 9.34 13.12
CA GLN A 70 22.58 7.90 12.88
C GLN A 70 21.25 7.35 13.39
N ALA A 71 20.60 6.46 12.61
CA ALA A 71 19.39 5.78 13.04
C ALA A 71 19.67 4.88 14.26
N VAL A 72 18.89 5.06 15.32
CA VAL A 72 18.98 4.30 16.58
C VAL A 72 17.67 3.64 16.97
N ARG A 73 16.58 4.03 16.33
CA ARG A 73 15.23 3.48 16.55
C ARG A 73 14.52 3.29 15.20
N GLU A 74 13.62 2.34 15.17
CA GLU A 74 12.69 2.14 14.06
C GLU A 74 11.26 2.02 14.57
N GLY A 75 10.31 2.29 13.71
CA GLY A 75 8.88 2.17 14.01
C GLY A 75 8.08 1.84 12.77
N ILE A 76 7.01 1.06 12.97
CA ILE A 76 6.01 0.77 11.96
C ILE A 76 4.69 1.35 12.42
N GLY A 77 4.01 2.04 11.52
CA GLY A 77 2.67 2.57 11.73
C GLY A 77 1.70 2.09 10.67
N MET A 78 0.45 1.90 11.06
CA MET A 78 -0.65 1.60 10.15
C MET A 78 -1.84 2.49 10.51
N ALA A 79 -2.48 3.04 9.49
CA ALA A 79 -3.77 3.73 9.62
C ALA A 79 -4.75 3.18 8.61
N ALA A 80 -5.98 2.93 9.04
CA ALA A 80 -7.06 2.48 8.16
C ALA A 80 -8.26 3.43 8.28
N THR A 81 -8.85 3.77 7.14
CA THR A 81 -10.03 4.64 7.07
C THR A 81 -10.92 4.27 5.90
N GLY A 82 -12.23 4.39 6.10
CA GLY A 82 -13.19 4.41 5.01
C GLY A 82 -13.45 5.85 4.57
N ARG A 83 -13.71 6.06 3.29
CA ARG A 83 -14.10 7.37 2.78
C ARG A 83 -15.22 7.27 1.76
N ILE A 84 -15.92 8.36 1.57
CA ILE A 84 -16.81 8.60 0.44
C ILE A 84 -15.94 9.05 -0.74
N GLY A 85 -15.99 8.32 -1.86
CA GLY A 85 -15.16 8.58 -3.04
C GLY A 85 -14.22 7.39 -3.35
N PRO A 86 -13.46 7.49 -4.46
CA PRO A 86 -13.29 8.67 -5.32
C PRO A 86 -14.45 8.85 -6.32
N GLY A 87 -15.09 10.02 -6.25
CA GLY A 87 -16.13 10.40 -7.20
C GLY A 87 -17.45 9.64 -7.07
N LYS A 88 -18.17 9.62 -8.16
CA LYS A 88 -19.41 8.88 -8.40
C LYS A 88 -19.28 8.07 -9.69
N ASP A 89 -20.13 7.06 -9.85
CA ASP A 89 -20.24 6.33 -11.11
C ASP A 89 -21.09 7.11 -12.15
N ASP A 90 -21.24 6.54 -13.34
CA ASP A 90 -21.97 7.17 -14.47
C ASP A 90 -23.48 7.27 -14.21
N GLU A 91 -24.02 6.57 -13.23
CA GLU A 91 -25.43 6.62 -12.81
C GLU A 91 -25.64 7.53 -11.58
N ASP A 92 -24.65 8.39 -11.25
CA ASP A 92 -24.63 9.27 -10.05
C ASP A 92 -24.59 8.47 -8.72
N GLY A 93 -24.29 7.17 -8.79
CA GLY A 93 -24.09 6.30 -7.63
C GLY A 93 -22.80 6.63 -6.88
N GLN A 94 -22.86 6.71 -5.56
CA GLN A 94 -21.71 7.03 -4.73
C GLN A 94 -20.71 5.87 -4.72
N VAL A 95 -19.45 6.18 -5.03
CA VAL A 95 -18.32 5.28 -4.82
C VAL A 95 -17.83 5.41 -3.38
N TYR A 96 -17.44 4.31 -2.79
CA TYR A 96 -16.79 4.26 -1.47
C TYR A 96 -15.46 3.55 -1.58
N SER A 97 -14.52 3.88 -0.70
CA SER A 97 -13.26 3.16 -0.65
C SER A 97 -12.77 2.93 0.77
N PHE A 98 -11.99 1.87 0.93
CA PHE A 98 -11.22 1.59 2.14
C PHE A 98 -9.76 1.87 1.84
N ASN A 99 -9.12 2.58 2.76
CA ASN A 99 -7.72 2.94 2.65
C ASN A 99 -6.96 2.38 3.83
N VAL A 100 -5.86 1.70 3.55
CA VAL A 100 -4.89 1.27 4.55
C VAL A 100 -3.54 1.86 4.17
N VAL A 101 -2.97 2.66 5.06
CA VAL A 101 -1.65 3.25 4.90
C VAL A 101 -0.69 2.57 5.85
N PHE A 102 0.44 2.16 5.33
CA PHE A 102 1.56 1.63 6.10
C PHE A 102 2.71 2.62 6.02
N ALA A 103 3.35 2.87 7.14
CA ALA A 103 4.56 3.66 7.24
C ALA A 103 5.61 2.93 8.05
N HIS A 104 6.84 2.92 7.55
CA HIS A 104 8.02 2.48 8.29
C HIS A 104 8.99 3.65 8.36
N GLY A 105 9.51 3.94 9.54
CA GLY A 105 10.45 5.02 9.75
C GLY A 105 11.63 4.59 10.61
N THR A 106 12.80 5.15 10.33
CA THR A 106 13.95 5.08 11.23
C THR A 106 14.24 6.48 11.78
N PHE A 107 14.68 6.53 13.03
CA PHE A 107 14.84 7.78 13.78
C PHE A 107 16.19 7.82 14.48
N ASP A 108 16.75 9.01 14.62
CA ASP A 108 17.95 9.26 15.43
C ASP A 108 17.64 9.41 16.94
N GLU A 109 18.66 9.73 17.72
CA GLU A 109 18.55 9.93 19.17
C GLU A 109 17.61 11.09 19.53
N ASP A 110 17.54 12.12 18.71
CA ASP A 110 16.70 13.31 18.90
C ASP A 110 15.25 13.09 18.38
N GLY A 111 14.94 11.91 17.84
CA GLY A 111 13.64 11.60 17.28
C GLY A 111 13.39 12.18 15.88
N ARG A 112 14.46 12.56 15.17
CA ARG A 112 14.36 13.02 13.79
C ARG A 112 14.31 11.83 12.85
N ILE A 113 13.53 11.97 11.80
CA ILE A 113 13.38 10.97 10.74
C ILE A 113 14.70 10.87 9.98
N VAL A 114 15.30 9.69 9.99
CA VAL A 114 16.48 9.34 9.17
C VAL A 114 16.04 8.79 7.84
N SER A 115 15.03 7.92 7.85
CA SER A 115 14.39 7.41 6.64
C SER A 115 12.91 7.16 6.87
N MET A 116 12.13 7.20 5.80
CA MET A 116 10.70 6.93 5.82
C MET A 116 10.30 6.18 4.55
N ALA A 117 9.49 5.14 4.70
CA ALA A 117 8.82 4.47 3.61
C ALA A 117 7.32 4.44 3.88
N VAL A 118 6.53 4.87 2.91
CA VAL A 118 5.06 4.88 3.00
C VAL A 118 4.47 4.14 1.82
N ASP A 119 3.48 3.32 2.07
CA ASP A 119 2.66 2.69 1.03
C ASP A 119 1.18 2.76 1.41
N GLN A 120 0.31 2.65 0.42
CA GLN A 120 -1.13 2.70 0.60
C GLN A 120 -1.82 1.66 -0.26
N LEU A 121 -2.67 0.86 0.36
CA LEU A 121 -3.69 0.09 -0.33
C LEU A 121 -5.01 0.86 -0.28
N GLU A 122 -5.62 1.09 -1.43
CA GLU A 122 -6.96 1.64 -1.56
C GLU A 122 -7.81 0.66 -2.35
N VAL A 123 -8.94 0.25 -1.78
CA VAL A 123 -9.89 -0.70 -2.38
C VAL A 123 -11.24 -0.01 -2.49
N ALA A 124 -11.75 0.11 -3.69
CA ALA A 124 -13.01 0.78 -3.97
C ALA A 124 -14.19 -0.21 -4.09
N THR A 125 -15.40 0.32 -4.01
CA THR A 125 -16.61 -0.40 -4.42
C THR A 125 -16.60 -0.65 -5.94
N PRO A 126 -17.29 -1.72 -6.41
CA PRO A 126 -17.20 -2.19 -7.81
C PRO A 126 -17.73 -1.20 -8.84
N ASN A 127 -18.48 -0.21 -8.43
CA ASN A 127 -19.00 0.86 -9.29
C ASN A 127 -17.97 1.97 -9.61
N TYR A 128 -16.71 1.81 -9.17
CA TYR A 128 -15.63 2.71 -9.57
C TYR A 128 -15.16 2.39 -10.99
N SER A 129 -15.30 3.32 -11.90
CA SER A 129 -14.91 3.17 -13.30
C SER A 129 -13.48 3.63 -13.63
N GLY A 130 -12.74 4.14 -12.63
CA GLY A 130 -11.37 4.59 -12.83
C GLY A 130 -10.38 3.44 -12.97
N ALA A 131 -9.34 3.66 -13.78
CA ALA A 131 -8.35 2.64 -14.08
C ALA A 131 -7.56 2.17 -12.86
N SER A 132 -7.30 0.87 -12.80
CA SER A 132 -6.28 0.22 -11.96
C SER A 132 -6.46 0.30 -10.44
N MET A 133 -7.62 0.69 -9.93
CA MET A 133 -7.86 0.62 -8.48
C MET A 133 -8.36 -0.78 -8.09
N PRO A 134 -7.79 -1.42 -7.06
CA PRO A 134 -8.37 -2.60 -6.46
C PRO A 134 -9.84 -2.39 -6.09
N GLN A 135 -10.68 -3.37 -6.40
CA GLN A 135 -12.10 -3.35 -6.08
C GLN A 135 -12.46 -4.52 -5.19
N PHE A 136 -13.54 -4.39 -4.45
CA PHE A 136 -14.09 -5.44 -3.63
C PHE A 136 -15.59 -5.56 -3.86
N SER A 137 -15.99 -6.61 -4.56
CA SER A 137 -17.38 -6.85 -4.95
C SER A 137 -18.21 -7.55 -3.87
N GLY A 138 -17.59 -8.13 -2.87
CA GLY A 138 -18.26 -8.81 -1.75
C GLY A 138 -17.67 -10.20 -1.44
N PHE A 139 -18.24 -10.86 -0.46
CA PHE A 139 -17.85 -12.21 -0.05
C PHE A 139 -18.64 -13.28 -0.80
N PRO A 140 -18.10 -14.48 -0.96
CA PRO A 140 -18.88 -15.64 -1.41
C PRO A 140 -20.14 -15.79 -0.55
N GLY A 141 -21.29 -16.07 -1.17
CA GLY A 141 -22.58 -16.15 -0.51
C GLY A 141 -23.38 -14.83 -0.41
N GLN A 142 -22.88 -13.74 -1.01
CA GLN A 142 -23.54 -12.44 -0.95
C GLN A 142 -24.29 -12.02 -2.24
N GLY A 143 -24.47 -12.92 -3.18
CA GLY A 143 -25.31 -12.68 -4.35
C GLY A 143 -24.58 -12.27 -5.61
N GLY A 144 -23.31 -12.61 -5.72
CA GLY A 144 -22.50 -12.41 -6.93
C GLY A 144 -21.90 -11.02 -7.05
N TYR A 145 -20.90 -10.92 -7.91
CA TYR A 145 -20.14 -9.71 -8.16
C TYR A 145 -20.64 -9.01 -9.41
N SER A 146 -20.62 -7.68 -9.40
CA SER A 146 -20.95 -6.89 -10.58
C SER A 146 -19.97 -7.16 -11.71
N LEU A 147 -20.53 -7.42 -12.91
CA LEU A 147 -19.77 -7.48 -14.15
C LEU A 147 -19.84 -6.12 -14.83
N TRP A 148 -18.74 -5.40 -14.82
CA TRP A 148 -18.61 -4.12 -15.51
C TRP A 148 -18.21 -4.35 -16.98
N ASP A 149 -18.88 -3.66 -17.90
CA ASP A 149 -18.51 -3.62 -19.31
C ASP A 149 -17.96 -2.23 -19.64
N ASP A 150 -16.66 -2.14 -19.87
CA ASP A 150 -15.96 -0.89 -20.18
C ASP A 150 -16.48 -0.25 -21.47
N SER A 151 -16.90 -1.08 -22.46
CA SER A 151 -17.41 -0.60 -23.74
C SER A 151 -18.82 -0.02 -23.64
N ALA A 152 -19.62 -0.53 -22.72
CA ALA A 152 -20.97 -0.05 -22.44
C ALA A 152 -21.03 0.96 -21.28
N GLY A 153 -19.93 1.10 -20.51
CA GLY A 153 -19.85 1.99 -19.36
C GLY A 153 -20.86 1.67 -18.27
N LYS A 154 -21.18 0.40 -18.05
CA LYS A 154 -22.21 0.01 -17.06
C LYS A 154 -22.06 -1.41 -16.57
N VAL A 155 -22.73 -1.72 -15.46
CA VAL A 155 -22.92 -3.11 -15.00
C VAL A 155 -23.86 -3.84 -15.96
N VAL A 156 -23.38 -4.94 -16.54
CA VAL A 156 -24.12 -5.77 -17.51
C VAL A 156 -24.65 -7.07 -16.90
N GLY A 157 -24.29 -7.37 -15.68
CA GLY A 157 -24.72 -8.56 -14.97
C GLY A 157 -23.96 -8.78 -13.66
N TYR A 158 -24.05 -9.98 -13.16
CA TYR A 158 -23.34 -10.41 -11.96
C TYR A 158 -22.64 -11.74 -12.23
N THR A 159 -21.44 -11.89 -11.67
CA THR A 159 -20.76 -13.18 -11.70
C THR A 159 -21.50 -14.19 -10.80
N GLU A 160 -21.22 -15.46 -11.02
CA GLU A 160 -21.54 -16.46 -10.01
C GLU A 160 -20.74 -16.14 -8.74
N ASP A 161 -21.46 -16.18 -7.62
CA ASP A 161 -20.88 -16.05 -6.30
C ASP A 161 -20.09 -17.32 -5.97
N SER A 162 -18.77 -17.25 -6.16
CA SER A 162 -17.89 -18.39 -5.95
C SER A 162 -16.61 -17.96 -5.21
N GLU A 163 -16.07 -18.91 -4.46
CA GLU A 163 -14.76 -18.74 -3.81
C GLU A 163 -13.65 -18.44 -4.83
N ASP A 164 -13.69 -19.05 -6.01
CA ASP A 164 -12.70 -18.84 -7.06
C ASP A 164 -12.72 -17.39 -7.56
N ASN A 165 -13.88 -16.79 -7.81
CA ASN A 165 -14.00 -15.40 -8.22
C ASN A 165 -13.53 -14.46 -7.13
N TYR A 166 -13.90 -14.70 -5.88
CA TYR A 166 -13.39 -13.93 -4.75
C TYR A 166 -11.86 -13.99 -4.63
N MET A 167 -11.29 -15.19 -4.74
CA MET A 167 -9.83 -15.36 -4.68
C MET A 167 -9.10 -14.68 -5.83
N GLN A 168 -9.67 -14.68 -7.04
CA GLN A 168 -9.11 -13.96 -8.19
C GLN A 168 -9.14 -12.46 -7.95
N GLU A 169 -10.23 -11.91 -7.43
CA GLU A 169 -10.36 -10.48 -7.17
C GLU A 169 -9.34 -10.02 -6.13
N ILE A 170 -9.26 -10.66 -4.97
CA ILE A 170 -8.30 -10.25 -3.93
C ILE A 170 -6.84 -10.50 -4.32
N ALA A 171 -6.57 -11.51 -5.15
CA ALA A 171 -5.22 -11.76 -5.67
C ALA A 171 -4.73 -10.66 -6.62
N ALA A 172 -5.66 -9.91 -7.23
CA ALA A 172 -5.34 -8.78 -8.09
C ALA A 172 -5.08 -7.48 -7.32
N TRP A 173 -5.30 -7.46 -6.00
CA TRP A 173 -5.07 -6.24 -5.22
C TRP A 173 -3.59 -5.88 -5.18
N THR A 174 -3.31 -4.63 -5.49
CA THR A 174 -1.96 -4.06 -5.49
C THR A 174 -1.95 -2.73 -4.75
N SER A 175 -0.88 -2.46 -4.01
CA SER A 175 -0.72 -1.16 -3.36
C SER A 175 -0.45 -0.05 -4.38
N LYS A 176 -0.61 1.20 -3.97
CA LYS A 176 -0.31 2.35 -4.82
C LYS A 176 1.16 2.39 -5.25
N ARG A 177 2.06 2.02 -4.35
CA ARG A 177 3.49 1.93 -4.67
C ARG A 177 3.80 0.79 -5.64
N ALA A 178 3.19 -0.36 -5.46
CA ALA A 178 3.40 -1.53 -6.31
C ALA A 178 2.90 -1.31 -7.76
N ARG A 179 1.88 -0.46 -7.95
CA ARG A 179 1.41 -0.07 -9.29
C ARG A 179 2.41 0.81 -10.05
N GLY A 180 3.36 1.43 -9.34
CA GLY A 180 4.45 2.17 -9.95
C GLY A 180 4.00 3.25 -10.92
N GLU A 181 4.52 3.16 -12.15
CA GLU A 181 4.20 4.08 -13.23
C GLU A 181 2.79 3.92 -13.82
N ASP A 182 2.10 2.81 -13.54
CA ASP A 182 0.73 2.59 -14.00
C ASP A 182 -0.29 3.43 -13.22
N TYR A 183 0.12 3.99 -12.07
CA TYR A 183 -0.72 4.89 -11.28
C TYR A 183 -0.27 6.33 -11.41
N GLN A 184 -0.67 6.97 -12.52
CA GLN A 184 -0.36 8.37 -12.82
C GLN A 184 -1.39 9.30 -12.20
N LEU A 185 -0.88 10.39 -11.62
CA LEU A 185 -1.63 11.55 -11.16
C LEU A 185 -1.24 12.76 -12.04
N THR A 186 -1.87 13.90 -11.82
CA THR A 186 -1.63 15.11 -12.64
C THR A 186 -0.16 15.57 -12.64
N SER A 187 0.57 15.33 -11.56
CA SER A 187 1.95 15.83 -11.37
C SER A 187 2.98 14.70 -11.30
N GLY A 188 2.76 13.56 -11.96
CA GLY A 188 3.62 12.39 -11.95
C GLY A 188 2.96 11.20 -11.26
N SER A 189 3.66 10.08 -11.17
CA SER A 189 3.12 8.90 -10.50
C SER A 189 2.92 9.13 -9.01
N TRP A 190 1.98 8.40 -8.41
CA TRP A 190 1.80 8.43 -6.96
C TRP A 190 3.11 8.09 -6.21
N ARG A 191 3.87 7.13 -6.76
CA ARG A 191 5.16 6.72 -6.19
C ARG A 191 6.16 7.87 -6.15
N GLU A 192 6.36 8.58 -7.27
CA GLU A 192 7.26 9.73 -7.34
C GLU A 192 6.88 10.84 -6.36
N GLN A 193 5.58 11.16 -6.27
CA GLN A 193 5.09 12.17 -5.34
C GLN A 193 5.29 11.75 -3.89
N MET A 194 5.04 10.47 -3.57
CA MET A 194 5.24 9.95 -2.21
C MET A 194 6.72 9.90 -1.85
N ASP A 195 7.61 9.54 -2.78
CA ASP A 195 9.05 9.56 -2.56
C ASP A 195 9.57 10.98 -2.31
N ALA A 196 9.08 11.95 -3.07
CA ALA A 196 9.40 13.36 -2.82
C ALA A 196 8.91 13.82 -1.43
N TYR A 197 7.70 13.42 -1.04
CA TYR A 197 7.13 13.73 0.27
C TYR A 197 7.94 13.09 1.41
N GLN A 198 8.31 11.81 1.28
CA GLN A 198 9.17 11.12 2.24
C GLN A 198 10.53 11.81 2.42
N ASN A 199 11.16 12.21 1.30
CA ASN A 199 12.43 12.91 1.33
C ASN A 199 12.35 14.28 2.03
N MET A 200 11.20 14.97 1.91
CA MET A 200 10.97 16.22 2.64
C MET A 200 10.89 16.03 4.16
N MET A 201 10.46 14.88 4.62
CA MET A 201 10.33 14.57 6.06
C MET A 201 11.67 14.22 6.71
N VAL A 202 12.70 13.84 5.95
CA VAL A 202 14.02 13.50 6.50
C VAL A 202 14.61 14.71 7.24
N GLY A 203 15.08 14.48 8.45
CA GLY A 203 15.61 15.49 9.37
C GLY A 203 14.53 16.24 10.18
N MET A 204 13.26 15.98 9.94
CA MET A 204 12.15 16.52 10.74
C MET A 204 11.80 15.60 11.91
N THR A 205 11.26 16.16 12.96
CA THR A 205 10.54 15.41 14.00
C THR A 205 9.11 15.15 13.56
N VAL A 206 8.41 14.22 14.23
CA VAL A 206 6.98 13.94 13.96
C VAL A 206 6.12 15.20 14.11
N ASP A 207 6.36 16.01 15.14
CA ASP A 207 5.63 17.26 15.38
C ASP A 207 5.86 18.29 14.26
N GLU A 208 7.09 18.36 13.72
CA GLU A 208 7.41 19.21 12.56
C GLU A 208 6.66 18.73 11.32
N VAL A 209 6.58 17.41 11.08
CA VAL A 209 5.84 16.82 9.96
C VAL A 209 4.35 17.12 10.06
N GLU A 210 3.73 16.99 11.23
CA GLU A 210 2.32 17.33 11.43
C GLU A 210 2.02 18.78 11.04
N THR A 211 2.92 19.69 11.38
CA THR A 211 2.77 21.11 11.06
C THR A 211 2.85 21.39 9.56
N VAL A 212 3.78 20.74 8.85
CA VAL A 212 3.98 20.90 7.40
C VAL A 212 2.83 20.25 6.62
N SER A 213 2.41 19.05 7.02
CA SER A 213 1.31 18.31 6.40
C SER A 213 0.03 19.12 6.33
N TYR A 214 -0.30 19.87 7.39
CA TYR A 214 -1.50 20.69 7.44
C TYR A 214 -1.48 21.87 6.43
N THR A 215 -0.32 22.41 6.12
CA THR A 215 -0.18 23.54 5.20
C THR A 215 -0.11 23.13 3.73
N HIS A 216 0.51 21.99 3.42
CA HIS A 216 0.70 21.53 2.04
C HIS A 216 -0.46 20.69 1.49
N LEU A 217 -1.10 19.87 2.29
CA LEU A 217 -2.26 19.07 1.84
C LEU A 217 -3.46 19.95 1.49
N ARG A 218 -3.69 21.06 2.20
CA ARG A 218 -4.74 22.01 1.85
C ARG A 218 -4.52 22.74 0.52
N ALA A 219 -3.29 22.92 0.11
CA ALA A 219 -2.98 23.57 -1.17
C ALA A 219 -3.34 22.70 -2.39
N HIS A 220 -3.37 21.37 -2.22
CA HIS A 220 -3.77 20.44 -3.26
C HIS A 220 -5.27 20.16 -3.31
N GLU A 221 -5.98 20.25 -2.19
CA GLU A 221 -7.43 20.05 -2.15
C GLU A 221 -8.22 21.23 -2.73
N THR A 222 -7.64 22.44 -2.77
CA THR A 222 -8.31 23.65 -3.30
C THR A 222 -8.19 23.82 -4.82
N LEU A 223 -7.54 22.89 -5.53
CA LEU A 223 -7.40 22.90 -7.00
C LEU A 223 -8.32 21.91 -7.72
N SER A 224 -9.26 21.28 -7.01
CA SER A 224 -10.21 20.29 -7.55
C SER A 224 -11.67 20.72 -7.40
N ASP A 225 -11.98 22.00 -7.61
CA ASP A 225 -13.36 22.49 -7.84
C ASP A 225 -13.54 22.87 -9.31
#